data_a30404f15398fc30d56d7118264a3fe8
#
_entry.id   a30404f15398fc30d56d7118264a3fe8
#
_cell.length_a   1.000
_cell.length_b   1.000
_cell.length_c   1.000
_cell.angle_alpha   90.00
_cell.angle_beta   90.00
_cell.angle_gamma   90.00
#
_symmetry.space_group_name_H-M   'P 1'
#
loop_
_entity.id
_entity.type
_entity.pdbx_description
1 polymer ?
#
loop_
_entity_poly.entity_id
_entity_poly.type
_entity_poly.pdbx_seq_one_letter_code
_entity_poly.pdbx_strand_id
1 'polypeptide(L)'
;MRHLLLHLHLDTYFNIIDKDLCTLVESRYHAKEGDPEWVTVDLYTRKSGEKEYTLTEQSLPFVEFLQQQGFTIIPIKLEDELHYANNFLTIAPRHIMAVGNQSKELQDTLAQHGVNVEWIPLETLIKGYGAAHCMTQVIRVELAK
;
A
#
# COMPACT_ATOMS: atom_id res chain seq x y z
N MET A 1 -5.28 -0.47 -22.07
CA MET A 1 -3.90 0.08 -21.94
C MET A 1 -3.65 0.88 -20.64
N ARG A 2 -4.64 1.58 -20.03
CA ARG A 2 -4.47 2.29 -18.74
C ARG A 2 -4.21 1.37 -17.54
N HIS A 3 -4.84 0.19 -17.45
CA HIS A 3 -4.64 -0.75 -16.35
C HIS A 3 -3.21 -1.26 -16.18
N LEU A 4 -2.48 -1.46 -17.26
CA LEU A 4 -1.08 -1.94 -17.21
C LEU A 4 -0.11 -0.94 -16.61
N LEU A 5 -0.41 0.35 -16.66
CA LEU A 5 0.47 1.42 -16.13
C LEU A 5 0.22 1.70 -14.64
N LEU A 6 -0.96 1.33 -14.10
CA LEU A 6 -1.29 1.53 -12.70
C LEU A 6 -0.52 0.59 -11.76
N HIS A 7 -0.07 -0.57 -12.23
CA HIS A 7 0.61 -1.58 -11.41
C HIS A 7 2.12 -1.70 -11.68
N LEU A 8 2.75 -0.63 -12.15
CA LEU A 8 4.20 -0.60 -12.41
C LEU A 8 5.04 -0.67 -11.13
N HIS A 9 4.54 -0.07 -10.06
CA HIS A 9 5.22 0.00 -8.77
C HIS A 9 4.32 -0.54 -7.66
N LEU A 10 4.95 -1.09 -6.61
CA LEU A 10 4.23 -1.67 -5.47
C LEU A 10 3.28 -0.66 -4.82
N ASP A 11 3.72 0.58 -4.64
CA ASP A 11 2.99 1.68 -4.01
C ASP A 11 1.76 2.18 -4.79
N THR A 12 1.51 1.65 -5.98
CA THR A 12 0.28 1.94 -6.73
C THR A 12 -0.87 0.98 -6.39
N TYR A 13 -0.56 -0.20 -5.85
CA TYR A 13 -1.57 -1.19 -5.48
C TYR A 13 -1.51 -1.68 -4.04
N PHE A 14 -0.40 -1.43 -3.32
CA PHE A 14 -0.21 -1.80 -1.92
C PHE A 14 0.59 -0.71 -1.20
N ASN A 15 0.21 -0.37 0.04
CA ASN A 15 1.00 0.53 0.87
C ASN A 15 0.70 0.29 2.36
N ILE A 16 1.63 0.69 3.22
CA ILE A 16 1.57 0.47 4.67
C ILE A 16 1.23 1.78 5.37
N ILE A 17 0.17 1.78 6.18
CA ILE A 17 -0.26 2.91 7.01
C ILE A 17 0.41 2.84 8.38
N ASP A 18 0.46 1.65 8.99
CA ASP A 18 1.03 1.43 10.31
C ASP A 18 1.51 -0.03 10.42
N LYS A 19 2.13 -0.40 11.53
CA LYS A 19 2.64 -1.76 11.82
C LYS A 19 1.58 -2.88 11.72
N ASP A 20 0.29 -2.54 11.77
CA ASP A 20 -0.86 -3.45 11.79
C ASP A 20 -1.93 -3.09 10.76
N LEU A 21 -1.70 -2.08 9.92
CA LEU A 21 -2.69 -1.56 8.97
C LEU A 21 -2.05 -1.25 7.62
N CYS A 22 -2.64 -1.77 6.55
CA CYS A 22 -2.21 -1.52 5.18
C CYS A 22 -3.40 -1.37 4.24
N THR A 23 -3.13 -0.91 3.03
CA THR A 23 -4.09 -0.85 1.93
C THR A 23 -3.67 -1.79 0.81
N LEU A 24 -4.64 -2.37 0.11
CA LEU A 24 -4.42 -3.20 -1.06
C LEU A 24 -5.58 -2.99 -2.03
N VAL A 25 -5.32 -2.90 -3.34
CA VAL A 25 -6.40 -2.79 -4.32
C VAL A 25 -7.35 -3.98 -4.24
N GLU A 26 -8.65 -3.69 -4.36
CA GLU A 26 -9.73 -4.67 -4.17
C GLU A 26 -9.62 -5.86 -5.14
N SER A 27 -9.17 -5.61 -6.38
CA SER A 27 -8.95 -6.66 -7.38
C SER A 27 -7.95 -7.73 -6.90
N ARG A 28 -6.88 -7.33 -6.22
CA ARG A 28 -5.88 -8.25 -5.65
C ARG A 28 -6.31 -8.83 -4.31
N TYR A 29 -7.06 -8.06 -3.52
CA TYR A 29 -7.58 -8.53 -2.24
C TYR A 29 -8.53 -9.72 -2.39
N HIS A 30 -9.36 -9.72 -3.43
CA HIS A 30 -10.32 -10.78 -3.71
C HIS A 30 -9.83 -11.84 -4.73
N ALA A 31 -8.64 -11.65 -5.31
CA ALA A 31 -8.09 -12.57 -6.30
C ALA A 31 -7.87 -13.97 -5.70
N LYS A 32 -8.06 -14.99 -6.53
CA LYS A 32 -7.84 -16.39 -6.18
C LYS A 32 -6.80 -16.99 -7.10
N GLU A 33 -6.24 -18.13 -6.70
CA GLU A 33 -5.30 -18.86 -7.52
C GLU A 33 -5.83 -19.09 -8.95
N GLY A 34 -5.04 -18.67 -9.94
CA GLY A 34 -5.42 -18.68 -11.36
C GLY A 34 -5.95 -17.36 -11.90
N ASP A 35 -6.31 -16.40 -11.05
CA ASP A 35 -6.70 -15.06 -11.49
C ASP A 35 -5.46 -14.25 -11.92
N PRO A 36 -5.56 -13.37 -12.95
CA PRO A 36 -4.43 -12.50 -13.36
C PRO A 36 -3.91 -11.58 -12.27
N GLU A 37 -4.77 -11.21 -11.32
CA GLU A 37 -4.44 -10.34 -10.18
C GLU A 37 -3.95 -11.11 -8.94
N TRP A 38 -3.89 -12.45 -9.02
CA TRP A 38 -3.34 -13.27 -7.94
C TRP A 38 -1.86 -13.00 -7.74
N VAL A 39 -1.48 -12.67 -6.52
CA VAL A 39 -0.09 -12.35 -6.15
C VAL A 39 0.39 -13.29 -5.06
N THR A 40 1.59 -13.78 -5.23
CA THR A 40 2.33 -14.54 -4.22
C THR A 40 3.61 -13.83 -3.83
N VAL A 41 4.15 -14.16 -2.67
CA VAL A 41 5.43 -13.64 -2.17
C VAL A 41 6.33 -14.79 -1.74
N ASP A 42 7.63 -14.57 -1.85
CA ASP A 42 8.66 -15.46 -1.31
C ASP A 42 9.24 -14.82 -0.05
N LEU A 43 9.30 -15.60 1.03
CA LEU A 43 9.83 -15.13 2.31
C LEU A 43 11.30 -15.51 2.46
N TYR A 44 12.13 -14.49 2.54
CA TYR A 44 13.55 -14.64 2.86
C TYR A 44 13.81 -14.17 4.28
N THR A 45 14.42 -15.01 5.10
CA THR A 45 14.79 -14.69 6.47
C THR A 45 16.29 -14.70 6.66
N ARG A 46 16.76 -13.94 7.65
CA ARG A 46 18.17 -13.90 8.05
C ARG A 46 18.27 -13.84 9.57
N LYS A 47 19.05 -14.73 10.17
CA LYS A 47 19.33 -14.67 11.60
C LYS A 47 20.25 -13.49 11.93
N SER A 48 20.13 -13.00 13.15
CA SER A 48 21.01 -11.93 13.64
C SER A 48 22.48 -12.38 13.56
N GLY A 49 23.32 -11.55 12.92
CA GLY A 49 24.75 -11.84 12.73
C GLY A 49 25.10 -12.58 11.44
N GLU A 50 24.15 -13.14 10.73
CA GLU A 50 24.38 -13.73 9.39
C GLU A 50 24.42 -12.63 8.31
N LYS A 51 25.17 -12.89 7.23
CA LYS A 51 25.26 -11.94 6.10
C LYS A 51 24.24 -12.24 5.00
N GLU A 52 23.82 -13.48 4.87
CA GLU A 52 23.00 -13.96 3.78
C GLU A 52 21.55 -14.19 4.22
N TYR A 53 20.62 -13.94 3.32
CA TYR A 53 19.22 -14.30 3.48
C TYR A 53 18.98 -15.70 2.91
N THR A 54 18.16 -16.47 3.60
CA THR A 54 17.74 -17.81 3.16
C THR A 54 16.26 -17.78 2.80
N LEU A 55 15.88 -18.33 1.65
CA LEU A 55 14.50 -18.57 1.29
C LEU A 55 13.90 -19.58 2.28
N THR A 56 12.91 -19.17 3.04
CA THR A 56 12.25 -20.00 4.07
C THR A 56 10.87 -20.47 3.67
N GLU A 57 10.16 -19.66 2.89
CA GLU A 57 8.86 -20.03 2.34
C GLU A 57 8.71 -19.45 0.93
N GLN A 58 8.01 -20.17 0.05
CA GLN A 58 7.88 -19.81 -1.35
C GLN A 58 6.41 -19.80 -1.77
N SER A 59 6.07 -18.87 -2.66
CA SER A 59 4.75 -18.75 -3.29
C SER A 59 3.59 -18.63 -2.29
N LEU A 60 3.82 -17.92 -1.17
CA LEU A 60 2.77 -17.63 -0.19
C LEU A 60 1.74 -16.69 -0.81
N PRO A 61 0.42 -16.97 -0.69
CA PRO A 61 -0.61 -16.01 -1.09
C PRO A 61 -0.44 -14.67 -0.35
N PHE A 62 -0.35 -13.58 -1.08
CA PHE A 62 0.04 -12.29 -0.49
C PHE A 62 -0.95 -11.79 0.59
N VAL A 63 -2.25 -11.94 0.35
CA VAL A 63 -3.29 -11.55 1.33
C VAL A 63 -3.18 -12.38 2.61
N GLU A 64 -3.03 -13.69 2.48
CA GLU A 64 -2.87 -14.58 3.64
C GLU A 64 -1.59 -14.27 4.41
N PHE A 65 -0.48 -14.01 3.69
CA PHE A 65 0.77 -13.60 4.31
C PHE A 65 0.59 -12.32 5.14
N LEU A 66 -0.03 -11.27 4.59
CA LEU A 66 -0.29 -10.03 5.32
C LEU A 66 -1.14 -10.27 6.58
N GLN A 67 -2.19 -11.08 6.47
CA GLN A 67 -3.06 -11.43 7.61
C GLN A 67 -2.29 -12.21 8.69
N GLN A 68 -1.44 -13.16 8.30
CA GLN A 68 -0.57 -13.92 9.21
C GLN A 68 0.45 -13.01 9.92
N GLN A 69 0.90 -11.95 9.26
CA GLN A 69 1.77 -10.91 9.87
C GLN A 69 0.98 -9.94 10.77
N GLY A 70 -0.33 -10.12 10.92
CA GLY A 70 -1.19 -9.31 11.81
C GLY A 70 -1.73 -8.04 11.18
N PHE A 71 -1.63 -7.88 9.84
CA PHE A 71 -2.19 -6.72 9.17
C PHE A 71 -3.71 -6.80 9.02
N THR A 72 -4.38 -5.71 9.35
CA THR A 72 -5.70 -5.39 8.83
C THR A 72 -5.53 -4.75 7.46
N ILE A 73 -6.26 -5.25 6.46
CA ILE A 73 -6.17 -4.77 5.09
C ILE A 73 -7.41 -3.93 4.77
N ILE A 74 -7.22 -2.69 4.34
CA ILE A 74 -8.29 -1.85 3.77
C ILE A 74 -8.30 -2.06 2.24
N PRO A 75 -9.35 -2.68 1.67
CA PRO A 75 -9.47 -2.84 0.22
C PRO A 75 -9.73 -1.47 -0.43
N ILE A 76 -8.99 -1.15 -1.47
CA ILE A 76 -9.14 0.07 -2.26
C ILE A 76 -9.94 -0.24 -3.52
N LYS A 77 -11.09 0.37 -3.67
CA LYS A 77 -11.95 0.21 -4.85
C LYS A 77 -11.33 0.84 -6.09
N LEU A 78 -11.74 0.34 -7.26
CA LEU A 78 -11.23 0.80 -8.56
C LEU A 78 -11.36 2.32 -8.74
N GLU A 79 -12.43 2.94 -8.27
CA GLU A 79 -12.62 4.39 -8.38
C GLU A 79 -11.52 5.18 -7.64
N ASP A 80 -11.13 4.75 -6.43
CA ASP A 80 -10.08 5.36 -5.65
C ASP A 80 -8.69 4.97 -6.14
N GLU A 81 -8.51 3.73 -6.61
CA GLU A 81 -7.28 3.27 -7.27
C GLU A 81 -6.91 4.15 -8.47
N LEU A 82 -7.91 4.51 -9.30
CA LEU A 82 -7.73 5.39 -10.46
C LEU A 82 -7.30 6.82 -10.08
N HIS A 83 -7.52 7.20 -8.82
CA HIS A 83 -7.05 8.45 -8.22
C HIS A 83 -5.83 8.27 -7.31
N TYR A 84 -5.11 7.15 -7.47
CA TYR A 84 -3.86 6.86 -6.74
C TYR A 84 -4.02 6.83 -5.21
N ALA A 85 -5.14 6.28 -4.72
CA ALA A 85 -5.40 6.16 -3.28
C ALA A 85 -4.31 5.41 -2.50
N ASN A 86 -3.67 4.40 -3.10
CA ASN A 86 -2.56 3.66 -2.47
C ASN A 86 -1.23 4.43 -2.46
N ASN A 87 -1.08 5.46 -3.29
CA ASN A 87 0.18 6.17 -3.46
C ASN A 87 0.31 7.33 -2.46
N PHE A 88 -0.01 7.07 -1.19
CA PHE A 88 0.16 8.02 -0.08
C PHE A 88 1.54 7.89 0.57
N LEU A 89 1.97 8.95 1.24
CA LEU A 89 3.16 8.95 2.09
C LEU A 89 2.75 8.78 3.54
N THR A 90 3.25 7.75 4.20
CA THR A 90 3.11 7.59 5.67
C THR A 90 4.15 8.45 6.36
N ILE A 91 3.70 9.45 7.12
CA ILE A 91 4.56 10.43 7.81
C ILE A 91 4.71 10.15 9.30
N ALA A 92 3.76 9.41 9.88
CA ALA A 92 3.82 8.91 11.26
C ALA A 92 2.85 7.71 11.40
N PRO A 93 2.86 6.96 12.50
CA PRO A 93 1.88 5.91 12.76
C PRO A 93 0.44 6.46 12.60
N ARG A 94 -0.34 5.82 11.74
CA ARG A 94 -1.72 6.22 11.38
C ARG A 94 -1.87 7.68 10.91
N HIS A 95 -0.80 8.25 10.35
CA HIS A 95 -0.80 9.59 9.79
C HIS A 95 -0.20 9.56 8.39
N ILE A 96 -1.02 9.84 7.39
CA ILE A 96 -0.64 9.77 5.97
C ILE A 96 -0.91 11.10 5.26
N MET A 97 -0.16 11.34 4.20
CA MET A 97 -0.37 12.41 3.24
C MET A 97 -0.83 11.79 1.92
N ALA A 98 -2.03 12.11 1.46
CA ALA A 98 -2.67 11.47 0.31
C ALA A 98 -3.28 12.48 -0.66
N VAL A 99 -3.49 12.04 -1.89
CA VAL A 99 -4.19 12.85 -2.91
C VAL A 99 -5.64 13.07 -2.52
N GLY A 100 -6.15 14.29 -2.70
CA GLY A 100 -7.57 14.61 -2.62
C GLY A 100 -8.44 13.81 -3.61
N ASN A 101 -9.73 14.14 -3.69
CA ASN A 101 -10.70 13.50 -4.60
C ASN A 101 -10.90 11.98 -4.41
N GLN A 102 -10.62 11.45 -3.23
CA GLN A 102 -11.00 10.08 -2.90
C GLN A 102 -12.49 9.99 -2.53
N SER A 103 -13.07 8.82 -2.72
CA SER A 103 -14.47 8.57 -2.39
C SER A 103 -14.76 8.86 -0.90
N LYS A 104 -16.00 9.25 -0.61
CA LYS A 104 -16.44 9.45 0.78
C LYS A 104 -16.35 8.16 1.59
N GLU A 105 -16.59 7.03 0.95
CA GLU A 105 -16.50 5.71 1.58
C GLU A 105 -15.07 5.41 2.06
N LEU A 106 -14.07 5.66 1.22
CA LEU A 106 -12.66 5.47 1.61
C LEU A 106 -12.26 6.43 2.72
N GLN A 107 -12.66 7.72 2.64
CA GLN A 107 -12.38 8.70 3.69
C GLN A 107 -12.94 8.25 5.05
N ASP A 108 -14.20 7.77 5.06
CA ASP A 108 -14.86 7.29 6.27
C ASP A 108 -14.21 6.00 6.80
N THR A 109 -13.81 5.09 5.91
CA THR A 109 -13.10 3.86 6.29
C THR A 109 -11.76 4.18 6.95
N LEU A 110 -10.96 5.06 6.36
CA LEU A 110 -9.69 5.51 6.96
C LEU A 110 -9.92 6.14 8.34
N ALA A 111 -10.93 7.00 8.47
CA ALA A 111 -11.28 7.63 9.75
C ALA A 111 -11.72 6.60 10.80
N GLN A 112 -12.51 5.58 10.45
CA GLN A 112 -12.92 4.49 11.34
C GLN A 112 -11.73 3.68 11.85
N HIS A 113 -10.67 3.54 11.05
CA HIS A 113 -9.42 2.91 11.45
C HIS A 113 -8.46 3.86 12.20
N GLY A 114 -8.92 5.08 12.54
CA GLY A 114 -8.13 6.07 13.27
C GLY A 114 -6.98 6.67 12.46
N VAL A 115 -7.09 6.66 11.14
CA VAL A 115 -6.07 7.25 10.25
C VAL A 115 -6.34 8.75 10.10
N ASN A 116 -5.34 9.56 10.44
CA ASN A 116 -5.31 10.99 10.14
C ASN A 116 -4.76 11.19 8.73
N VAL A 117 -5.49 11.87 7.87
CA VAL A 117 -5.12 12.08 6.47
C VAL A 117 -4.95 13.57 6.17
N GLU A 118 -3.77 13.94 5.71
CA GLU A 118 -3.53 15.23 5.08
C GLU A 118 -3.83 15.12 3.58
N TRP A 119 -4.97 15.65 3.16
CA TRP A 119 -5.38 15.66 1.76
C TRP A 119 -4.66 16.78 1.00
N ILE A 120 -3.92 16.40 -0.05
CA ILE A 120 -3.15 17.36 -0.87
C ILE A 120 -3.69 17.43 -2.29
N PRO A 121 -3.75 18.64 -2.88
CA PRO A 121 -4.33 18.87 -4.22
C PRO A 121 -3.31 18.48 -5.30
N LEU A 122 -3.15 17.19 -5.57
CA LEU A 122 -2.24 16.66 -6.59
C LEU A 122 -2.95 16.22 -7.89
N GLU A 123 -4.23 16.54 -8.09
CA GLU A 123 -5.07 16.05 -9.18
C GLU A 123 -4.51 16.35 -10.58
N THR A 124 -3.71 17.39 -10.69
CA THR A 124 -3.01 17.71 -11.96
C THR A 124 -1.75 16.85 -12.13
N LEU A 125 -1.04 16.60 -11.04
CA LEU A 125 0.24 15.89 -11.07
C LEU A 125 0.08 14.38 -11.24
N ILE A 126 -1.02 13.78 -10.79
CA ILE A 126 -1.30 12.34 -10.98
C ILE A 126 -1.38 11.94 -12.47
N LYS A 127 -1.54 12.90 -13.37
CA LYS A 127 -1.44 12.67 -14.83
C LYS A 127 -0.04 12.21 -15.26
N GLY A 128 0.97 12.42 -14.42
CA GLY A 128 2.33 11.91 -14.58
C GLY A 128 2.55 10.49 -14.07
N TYR A 129 1.45 9.77 -13.75
CA TYR A 129 1.46 8.37 -13.31
C TYR A 129 2.09 8.13 -11.92
N GLY A 130 1.88 9.07 -10.99
CA GLY A 130 2.27 8.93 -9.60
C GLY A 130 1.63 9.98 -8.71
N ALA A 131 1.70 9.79 -7.39
CA ALA A 131 1.11 10.69 -6.42
C ALA A 131 2.10 10.97 -5.26
N ALA A 132 1.61 11.16 -4.03
CA ALA A 132 2.42 11.62 -2.91
C ALA A 132 3.68 10.77 -2.67
N HIS A 133 3.55 9.44 -2.65
CA HIS A 133 4.68 8.55 -2.42
C HIS A 133 5.70 8.61 -3.57
N CYS A 134 5.25 8.47 -4.81
CA CYS A 134 6.13 8.49 -5.99
C CYS A 134 6.89 9.82 -6.17
N MET A 135 6.34 10.93 -5.67
CA MET A 135 6.94 12.28 -5.81
C MET A 135 7.77 12.70 -4.61
N THR A 136 7.96 11.83 -3.62
CA THR A 136 8.70 12.14 -2.40
C THR A 136 9.91 11.25 -2.24
N GLN A 137 10.91 11.78 -1.53
CA GLN A 137 12.10 11.05 -1.11
C GLN A 137 12.34 11.35 0.37
N VAL A 138 12.35 10.30 1.17
CA VAL A 138 12.71 10.43 2.59
C VAL A 138 14.19 10.76 2.71
N ILE A 139 14.49 11.93 3.27
CA ILE A 139 15.87 12.40 3.50
C ILE A 139 16.33 12.02 4.92
N ARG A 140 15.42 12.10 5.89
CA ARG A 140 15.73 11.82 7.31
C ARG A 140 14.49 11.29 8.02
N VAL A 141 14.70 10.27 8.86
CA VAL A 141 13.68 9.78 9.80
C VAL A 141 14.20 10.03 11.21
N GLU A 142 13.37 10.68 12.03
CA GLU A 142 13.64 10.81 13.48
C GLU A 142 12.71 9.85 14.21
N LEU A 143 13.29 8.94 14.98
CA LEU A 143 12.51 8.04 15.84
C LEU A 143 11.92 8.87 16.98
N ALA A 144 10.61 8.78 17.19
CA ALA A 144 9.98 9.35 18.38
C ALA A 144 10.64 8.75 19.62
N LYS A 145 11.04 9.63 20.55
CA LYS A 145 11.62 9.23 21.83
C LYS A 145 10.57 8.69 22.77
#